data_c63f57d907777f1cf3c7d7a7c2236b57
#
_entry.id   c63f57d907777f1cf3c7d7a7c2236b57
#
_cell.length_a   1.000
_cell.length_b   1.000
_cell.length_c   1.000
_cell.angle_alpha   90.00
_cell.angle_beta   90.00
_cell.angle_gamma   90.00
#
_symmetry.space_group_name_H-M   'P 1'
#
loop_
_entity.id
_entity.type
_entity.pdbx_description
1 polymer ?
#
loop_
_entity_poly.entity_id
_entity_poly.type
_entity_poly.pdbx_seq_one_letter_code
_entity_poly.pdbx_strand_id
1 'polypeptide(L)'
;MNQADLKSEKFHFGKSIQDLFTLEELGNLLNLRPFVNKERLVLTEDKKYSWFGYSWQTDTNTLPVSTLKEIIQKDVAYIRDASRASKKINKVCKELENIFKRPVDCHIYFSFKKDVEGLNRHKDSNDNFIVLCTGKMKVEVWADKKVKKIMNPGDYVFIPKNTDHRITPLTEKRLSCSFPISQHQGVFDEREWLKL
;
A
#
# COMPACT_ATOMS: atom_id res chain seq x y z
N MET A 1 16.27 -8.17 0.08
CA MET A 1 15.09 -9.08 0.02
C MET A 1 15.60 -10.49 -0.25
N ASN A 2 15.21 -11.49 0.56
CA ASN A 2 15.57 -12.88 0.25
C ASN A 2 14.60 -13.42 -0.81
N GLN A 3 15.07 -13.59 -2.03
CA GLN A 3 14.24 -14.06 -3.15
C GLN A 3 13.67 -15.47 -2.94
N ALA A 4 14.39 -16.34 -2.20
CA ALA A 4 13.94 -17.71 -1.93
C ALA A 4 12.68 -17.71 -1.06
N ASP A 5 12.64 -16.84 -0.03
CA ASP A 5 11.48 -16.74 0.86
C ASP A 5 10.24 -16.22 0.10
N LEU A 6 10.42 -15.24 -0.76
CA LEU A 6 9.33 -14.69 -1.59
C LEU A 6 8.80 -15.73 -2.60
N LYS A 7 9.68 -16.49 -3.25
CA LYS A 7 9.28 -17.54 -4.20
C LYS A 7 8.49 -18.69 -3.54
N SER A 8 8.59 -18.85 -2.21
CA SER A 8 7.80 -19.86 -1.51
C SER A 8 6.31 -19.55 -1.48
N GLU A 9 5.91 -18.30 -1.81
CA GLU A 9 4.53 -17.79 -1.72
C GLU A 9 3.85 -18.04 -0.35
N LYS A 10 4.66 -18.26 0.69
CA LYS A 10 4.18 -18.48 2.06
C LYS A 10 4.25 -17.19 2.87
N PHE A 11 3.31 -17.05 3.81
CA PHE A 11 3.34 -15.97 4.78
C PHE A 11 4.67 -15.91 5.52
N HIS A 12 5.32 -14.74 5.51
CA HIS A 12 6.56 -14.52 6.26
C HIS A 12 6.82 -13.03 6.54
N PHE A 13 7.64 -12.79 7.55
CA PHE A 13 8.20 -11.47 7.85
C PHE A 13 9.69 -11.43 7.51
N GLY A 14 10.16 -10.25 7.11
CA GLY A 14 11.58 -10.00 6.89
C GLY A 14 11.99 -8.58 7.24
N LYS A 15 13.26 -8.26 7.00
CA LYS A 15 13.88 -6.95 7.26
C LYS A 15 14.68 -6.52 6.06
N SER A 16 15.05 -5.23 6.04
CA SER A 16 16.08 -4.62 5.17
C SER A 16 15.60 -3.86 3.93
N ILE A 17 14.42 -3.23 3.99
CA ILE A 17 14.07 -2.21 3.00
C ILE A 17 14.03 -0.85 3.70
N GLN A 18 15.22 -0.24 3.81
CA GLN A 18 15.37 1.09 4.41
C GLN A 18 15.06 2.19 3.39
N ASP A 19 14.58 3.32 3.89
CA ASP A 19 14.40 4.57 3.14
C ASP A 19 13.61 4.42 1.82
N LEU A 20 12.64 3.50 1.80
CA LEU A 20 11.83 3.26 0.61
C LEU A 20 11.00 4.49 0.22
N PHE A 21 10.34 5.10 1.20
CA PHE A 21 9.50 6.27 1.00
C PHE A 21 9.36 7.06 2.31
N THR A 22 9.41 8.40 2.22
CA THR A 22 9.44 9.28 3.38
C THR A 22 8.14 10.08 3.54
N LEU A 23 7.93 10.69 4.72
CA LEU A 23 6.82 11.62 4.94
C LEU A 23 6.96 12.91 4.12
N GLU A 24 8.17 13.34 3.80
CA GLU A 24 8.43 14.46 2.91
C GLU A 24 8.00 14.11 1.47
N GLU A 25 8.40 12.94 0.97
CA GLU A 25 7.97 12.44 -0.34
C GLU A 25 6.43 12.30 -0.40
N LEU A 26 5.79 11.84 0.69
CA LEU A 26 4.33 11.81 0.79
C LEU A 26 3.74 13.22 0.70
N GLY A 27 4.30 14.20 1.41
CA GLY A 27 3.86 15.60 1.35
C GLY A 27 3.94 16.15 -0.07
N ASN A 28 5.05 15.90 -0.76
CA ASN A 28 5.22 16.29 -2.16
C ASN A 28 4.20 15.61 -3.07
N LEU A 29 3.93 14.32 -2.86
CA LEU A 29 2.95 13.57 -3.63
C LEU A 29 1.52 14.08 -3.43
N LEU A 30 1.15 14.44 -2.21
CA LEU A 30 -0.16 15.01 -1.87
C LEU A 30 -0.39 16.39 -2.47
N ASN A 31 0.66 17.10 -2.89
CA ASN A 31 0.57 18.36 -3.63
C ASN A 31 0.40 18.16 -5.14
N LEU A 32 0.48 16.92 -5.63
CA LEU A 32 0.33 16.63 -7.05
C LEU A 32 -1.11 16.20 -7.37
N ARG A 33 -1.80 16.96 -8.20
CA ARG A 33 -3.18 16.68 -8.64
C ARG A 33 -3.45 15.22 -9.04
N PRO A 34 -2.58 14.54 -9.81
CA PRO A 34 -2.82 13.15 -10.21
C PRO A 34 -2.96 12.16 -9.07
N PHE A 35 -2.45 12.48 -7.88
CA PHE A 35 -2.48 11.59 -6.71
C PHE A 35 -3.52 11.97 -5.67
N VAL A 36 -4.06 13.19 -5.74
CA VAL A 36 -5.07 13.70 -4.80
C VAL A 36 -6.40 13.84 -5.53
N ASN A 37 -6.88 12.76 -6.07
CA ASN A 37 -8.19 12.68 -6.69
C ASN A 37 -8.99 11.50 -6.10
N LYS A 38 -10.31 11.52 -6.31
CA LYS A 38 -11.23 10.51 -5.76
C LYS A 38 -10.94 9.07 -6.20
N GLU A 39 -10.17 8.88 -7.24
CA GLU A 39 -9.84 7.55 -7.73
C GLU A 39 -8.62 6.96 -7.04
N ARG A 40 -7.69 7.81 -6.62
CA ARG A 40 -6.42 7.39 -6.07
C ARG A 40 -6.35 7.52 -4.56
N LEU A 41 -6.90 8.60 -3.99
CA LEU A 41 -6.93 8.79 -2.55
C LEU A 41 -8.20 8.17 -1.96
N VAL A 42 -8.01 7.18 -1.11
CA VAL A 42 -9.08 6.41 -0.47
C VAL A 42 -8.95 6.52 1.03
N LEU A 43 -10.09 6.66 1.71
CA LEU A 43 -10.20 6.54 3.16
C LEU A 43 -10.75 5.19 3.55
N THR A 44 -10.33 4.74 4.71
CA THR A 44 -10.94 3.60 5.38
C THR A 44 -11.80 4.14 6.52
N GLU A 45 -13.07 4.38 6.27
CA GLU A 45 -14.03 4.81 7.28
C GLU A 45 -15.03 3.68 7.54
N ASP A 46 -15.30 3.38 8.80
CA ASP A 46 -16.28 2.37 9.24
C ASP A 46 -16.26 1.06 8.46
N LYS A 47 -15.08 0.57 8.10
CA LYS A 47 -14.92 -0.70 7.39
C LYS A 47 -15.29 -0.67 5.90
N LYS A 48 -15.61 0.49 5.36
CA LYS A 48 -15.91 0.70 3.95
C LYS A 48 -14.87 1.62 3.33
N TYR A 49 -14.58 1.37 2.07
CA TYR A 49 -13.84 2.32 1.25
C TYR A 49 -14.75 3.48 0.94
N SER A 50 -14.50 4.64 1.51
CA SER A 50 -15.18 5.85 1.10
C SER A 50 -14.36 6.59 0.06
N TRP A 51 -15.03 7.00 -1.00
CA TRP A 51 -14.45 7.83 -2.04
C TRP A 51 -14.83 9.27 -1.77
N PHE A 52 -13.89 10.17 -1.84
CA PHE A 52 -14.21 11.60 -1.79
C PHE A 52 -15.02 11.97 -3.03
N GLY A 53 -16.30 12.24 -2.83
CA GLY A 53 -17.27 12.43 -3.88
C GLY A 53 -17.18 13.78 -4.60
N TYR A 54 -16.09 14.04 -5.33
CA TYR A 54 -16.01 15.17 -6.23
C TYR A 54 -16.29 14.78 -7.67
N SER A 55 -17.09 15.60 -8.37
CA SER A 55 -17.46 15.36 -9.76
C SER A 55 -16.26 15.50 -10.70
N TRP A 56 -16.19 14.63 -11.69
CA TRP A 56 -15.19 14.67 -12.77
C TRP A 56 -15.23 15.92 -13.65
N GLN A 57 -16.31 16.67 -13.57
CA GLN A 57 -16.60 17.74 -14.53
C GLN A 57 -16.08 19.11 -14.14
N THR A 58 -15.40 19.24 -13.02
CA THR A 58 -14.85 20.51 -12.56
C THR A 58 -13.35 20.38 -12.31
N ASP A 59 -12.61 21.45 -12.55
CA ASP A 59 -11.18 21.61 -12.21
C ASP A 59 -10.86 21.36 -10.72
N THR A 60 -11.87 21.03 -9.94
CA THR A 60 -11.87 20.83 -8.48
C THR A 60 -11.72 19.37 -8.07
N ASN A 61 -11.16 18.51 -8.91
CA ASN A 61 -10.89 17.10 -8.54
C ASN A 61 -9.81 16.94 -7.45
N THR A 62 -9.21 18.02 -7.02
CA THR A 62 -8.28 18.07 -5.90
C THR A 62 -9.03 18.36 -4.61
N LEU A 63 -8.81 17.53 -3.60
CA LEU A 63 -9.33 17.82 -2.25
C LEU A 63 -8.75 19.13 -1.75
N PRO A 64 -9.58 20.02 -1.18
CA PRO A 64 -9.07 21.17 -0.42
C PRO A 64 -8.12 20.70 0.67
N VAL A 65 -7.04 21.42 0.91
CA VAL A 65 -6.05 21.08 1.94
C VAL A 65 -6.67 20.96 3.33
N SER A 66 -7.70 21.78 3.63
CA SER A 66 -8.45 21.69 4.90
C SER A 66 -9.16 20.34 5.03
N THR A 67 -9.86 19.91 3.99
CA THR A 67 -10.56 18.61 3.96
C THR A 67 -9.57 17.45 4.07
N LEU A 68 -8.45 17.51 3.34
CA LEU A 68 -7.40 16.50 3.44
C LEU A 68 -6.86 16.41 4.88
N LYS A 69 -6.60 17.55 5.53
CA LYS A 69 -6.14 17.59 6.92
C LYS A 69 -7.13 16.94 7.90
N GLU A 70 -8.41 17.23 7.78
CA GLU A 70 -9.44 16.61 8.63
C GLU A 70 -9.45 15.09 8.47
N ILE A 71 -9.36 14.64 7.24
CA ILE A 71 -9.46 13.24 6.87
C ILE A 71 -8.29 12.44 7.43
N ILE A 72 -7.06 12.87 7.17
CA ILE A 72 -5.85 12.16 7.59
C ILE A 72 -5.68 12.16 9.13
N GLN A 73 -6.40 13.03 9.84
CA GLN A 73 -6.44 13.04 11.30
C GLN A 73 -7.46 12.06 11.89
N LYS A 74 -8.41 11.58 11.12
CA LYS A 74 -9.50 10.72 11.62
C LYS A 74 -9.25 9.25 11.34
N ASP A 75 -8.60 8.91 10.24
CA ASP A 75 -8.54 7.54 9.77
C ASP A 75 -7.22 7.20 9.06
N VAL A 76 -7.12 5.96 8.60
CA VAL A 76 -6.09 5.52 7.64
C VAL A 76 -6.54 5.93 6.25
N ALA A 77 -5.66 6.62 5.54
CA ALA A 77 -5.82 6.89 4.12
C ALA A 77 -4.79 6.12 3.30
N TYR A 78 -5.07 5.90 2.04
CA TYR A 78 -4.07 5.38 1.11
C TYR A 78 -4.23 5.93 -0.29
N ILE A 79 -3.11 6.05 -1.00
CA ILE A 79 -3.02 6.43 -2.40
C ILE A 79 -2.82 5.15 -3.20
N ARG A 80 -3.68 4.91 -4.20
CA ARG A 80 -3.56 3.78 -5.13
C ARG A 80 -2.71 4.17 -6.34
N ASP A 81 -2.31 3.15 -7.10
CA ASP A 81 -1.57 3.29 -8.36
C ASP A 81 -0.32 4.16 -8.22
N ALA A 82 0.40 3.94 -7.13
CA ALA A 82 1.56 4.73 -6.75
C ALA A 82 2.90 4.10 -7.19
N SER A 83 2.88 3.10 -8.07
CA SER A 83 4.09 2.43 -8.57
C SER A 83 5.08 3.39 -9.24
N ARG A 84 4.60 4.55 -9.71
CA ARG A 84 5.43 5.61 -10.32
C ARG A 84 5.67 6.80 -9.38
N ALA A 85 5.26 6.73 -8.12
CA ALA A 85 5.38 7.84 -7.16
C ALA A 85 6.85 8.19 -6.86
N SER A 86 7.73 7.22 -6.85
CA SER A 86 9.17 7.43 -6.72
C SER A 86 9.97 6.35 -7.46
N LYS A 87 11.23 6.70 -7.77
CA LYS A 87 12.16 5.73 -8.40
C LYS A 87 12.39 4.50 -7.51
N LYS A 88 12.41 4.67 -6.19
CA LYS A 88 12.60 3.59 -5.22
C LYS A 88 11.40 2.63 -5.20
N ILE A 89 10.17 3.16 -5.16
CA ILE A 89 8.94 2.38 -5.25
C ILE A 89 8.91 1.61 -6.57
N ASN A 90 9.16 2.28 -7.69
CA ASN A 90 9.16 1.65 -9.02
C ASN A 90 10.19 0.51 -9.11
N LYS A 91 11.38 0.69 -8.51
CA LYS A 91 12.40 -0.37 -8.45
C LYS A 91 11.88 -1.60 -7.71
N VAL A 92 11.22 -1.43 -6.56
CA VAL A 92 10.63 -2.56 -5.81
C VAL A 92 9.53 -3.25 -6.61
N CYS A 93 8.64 -2.50 -7.28
CA CYS A 93 7.64 -3.08 -8.17
C CYS A 93 8.30 -3.97 -9.23
N LYS A 94 9.30 -3.47 -9.94
CA LYS A 94 10.02 -4.24 -10.98
C LYS A 94 10.75 -5.48 -10.42
N GLU A 95 11.34 -5.38 -9.23
CA GLU A 95 11.98 -6.53 -8.58
C GLU A 95 10.94 -7.62 -8.24
N LEU A 96 9.78 -7.24 -7.71
CA LEU A 96 8.68 -8.16 -7.42
C LEU A 96 8.09 -8.74 -8.71
N GLU A 97 7.88 -7.94 -9.75
CA GLU A 97 7.45 -8.40 -11.08
C GLU A 97 8.40 -9.45 -11.65
N ASN A 98 9.71 -9.23 -11.50
CA ASN A 98 10.73 -10.20 -11.94
C ASN A 98 10.68 -11.51 -11.15
N ILE A 99 10.35 -11.46 -9.85
CA ILE A 99 10.25 -12.64 -8.99
C ILE A 99 8.99 -13.44 -9.29
N PHE A 100 7.83 -12.76 -9.31
CA PHE A 100 6.52 -13.40 -9.41
C PHE A 100 6.03 -13.58 -10.85
N LYS A 101 6.64 -12.91 -11.83
CA LYS A 101 6.20 -12.87 -13.24
C LYS A 101 4.74 -12.40 -13.39
N ARG A 102 4.33 -11.49 -12.54
CA ARG A 102 2.99 -10.92 -12.45
C ARG A 102 3.08 -9.41 -12.25
N PRO A 103 2.13 -8.61 -12.77
CA PRO A 103 2.09 -7.16 -12.55
C PRO A 103 2.04 -6.81 -11.08
N VAL A 104 2.77 -5.78 -10.68
CA VAL A 104 2.81 -5.26 -9.32
C VAL A 104 2.53 -3.76 -9.32
N ASP A 105 1.63 -3.34 -8.47
CA ASP A 105 1.40 -1.93 -8.19
C ASP A 105 1.88 -1.57 -6.77
N CYS A 106 1.72 -0.32 -6.40
CA CYS A 106 1.98 0.17 -5.06
C CYS A 106 0.80 0.98 -4.54
N HIS A 107 0.38 0.69 -3.31
CA HIS A 107 -0.53 1.51 -2.54
C HIS A 107 0.23 2.11 -1.35
N ILE A 108 0.20 3.43 -1.20
CA ILE A 108 0.86 4.13 -0.10
C ILE A 108 -0.16 4.40 1.00
N TYR A 109 -0.07 3.66 2.11
CA TYR A 109 -0.93 3.81 3.28
C TYR A 109 -0.30 4.76 4.30
N PHE A 110 -1.09 5.67 4.83
CA PHE A 110 -0.63 6.60 5.87
C PHE A 110 -1.72 6.92 6.89
N SER A 111 -1.30 7.27 8.10
CA SER A 111 -2.17 7.76 9.17
C SER A 111 -1.38 8.73 10.04
N PHE A 112 -2.09 9.71 10.61
CA PHE A 112 -1.53 10.69 11.53
C PHE A 112 -2.13 10.57 12.93
N LYS A 113 -2.81 9.47 13.19
CA LYS A 113 -3.37 9.11 14.48
C LYS A 113 -3.01 7.65 14.79
N LYS A 114 -2.64 7.39 16.05
CA LYS A 114 -2.42 6.02 16.55
C LYS A 114 -3.74 5.33 16.84
N ASP A 115 -3.72 4.01 16.86
CA ASP A 115 -4.84 3.14 17.25
C ASP A 115 -6.12 3.37 16.46
N VAL A 116 -6.02 4.00 15.27
CA VAL A 116 -7.14 4.09 14.36
C VAL A 116 -7.42 2.72 13.75
N GLU A 117 -8.68 2.37 13.66
CA GLU A 117 -9.09 1.22 12.91
C GLU A 117 -8.95 1.53 11.41
N GLY A 118 -7.90 1.00 10.78
CA GLY A 118 -7.83 0.97 9.33
C GLY A 118 -8.83 -0.05 8.77
N LEU A 119 -8.42 -0.79 7.76
CA LEU A 119 -9.19 -1.94 7.31
C LEU A 119 -9.27 -2.97 8.43
N ASN A 120 -10.51 -3.36 8.78
CA ASN A 120 -10.74 -4.45 9.71
C ASN A 120 -10.10 -5.75 9.23
N ARG A 121 -10.23 -6.81 10.02
CA ARG A 121 -9.86 -8.15 9.57
C ARG A 121 -10.54 -8.46 8.25
N HIS A 122 -9.73 -8.69 7.21
CA HIS A 122 -10.17 -8.93 5.85
C HIS A 122 -9.21 -9.85 5.12
N LYS A 123 -9.56 -10.23 3.90
CA LYS A 123 -8.73 -10.99 2.96
C LYS A 123 -8.58 -10.17 1.69
N ASP A 124 -7.39 -10.18 1.13
CA ASP A 124 -7.15 -9.62 -0.19
C ASP A 124 -7.24 -10.70 -1.28
N SER A 125 -7.70 -10.32 -2.45
CA SER A 125 -7.70 -11.19 -3.64
C SER A 125 -6.31 -11.35 -4.26
N ASN A 126 -5.37 -10.48 -3.90
CA ASN A 126 -3.99 -10.47 -4.38
C ASN A 126 -3.03 -10.86 -3.25
N ASP A 127 -1.87 -11.39 -3.62
CA ASP A 127 -0.73 -11.45 -2.72
C ASP A 127 -0.27 -10.03 -2.41
N ASN A 128 0.12 -9.76 -1.16
CA ASN A 128 0.58 -8.45 -0.74
C ASN A 128 1.97 -8.50 -0.11
N PHE A 129 2.87 -7.66 -0.62
CA PHE A 129 4.15 -7.40 0.00
C PHE A 129 4.12 -6.00 0.62
N ILE A 130 4.21 -5.93 1.95
CA ILE A 130 3.99 -4.68 2.70
C ILE A 130 5.27 -4.29 3.42
N VAL A 131 5.74 -3.06 3.19
CA VAL A 131 6.93 -2.48 3.83
C VAL A 131 6.50 -1.34 4.74
N LEU A 132 6.96 -1.34 5.99
CA LEU A 132 6.80 -0.20 6.89
C LEU A 132 7.93 0.81 6.66
N CYS A 133 7.56 2.04 6.30
CA CYS A 133 8.51 3.11 6.01
C CYS A 133 8.74 4.03 7.23
N THR A 134 7.67 4.35 7.97
CA THR A 134 7.75 5.26 9.14
C THR A 134 6.80 4.80 10.23
N GLY A 135 7.17 5.03 11.49
CA GLY A 135 6.36 4.74 12.65
C GLY A 135 6.39 3.26 13.05
N LYS A 136 5.32 2.81 13.70
CA LYS A 136 5.13 1.41 14.09
C LYS A 136 3.74 0.95 13.70
N MET A 137 3.60 -0.31 13.33
CA MET A 137 2.30 -0.94 13.10
C MET A 137 2.27 -2.35 13.67
N LYS A 138 1.10 -2.76 14.11
CA LYS A 138 0.79 -4.13 14.49
C LYS A 138 0.18 -4.83 13.29
N VAL A 139 0.75 -5.99 12.95
CA VAL A 139 0.20 -6.90 11.93
C VAL A 139 -0.30 -8.15 12.63
N GLU A 140 -1.54 -8.48 12.41
CA GLU A 140 -2.17 -9.72 12.85
C GLU A 140 -2.57 -10.52 11.61
N VAL A 141 -2.15 -11.77 11.55
CA VAL A 141 -2.44 -12.68 10.43
C VAL A 141 -3.02 -13.97 10.98
N TRP A 142 -4.10 -14.42 10.37
CA TRP A 142 -4.78 -15.69 10.70
C TRP A 142 -4.55 -16.68 9.55
N ALA A 143 -3.35 -17.27 9.53
CA ALA A 143 -3.02 -18.43 8.69
C ALA A 143 -3.34 -19.73 9.47
N ASP A 144 -2.48 -20.75 9.45
CA ASP A 144 -2.66 -21.98 10.25
C ASP A 144 -2.70 -21.69 11.76
N LYS A 145 -1.94 -20.67 12.18
CA LYS A 145 -1.95 -20.12 13.53
C LYS A 145 -2.09 -18.60 13.46
N LYS A 146 -2.73 -18.02 14.49
CA LYS A 146 -2.74 -16.57 14.63
C LYS A 146 -1.33 -16.07 14.96
N VAL A 147 -0.78 -15.25 14.08
CA VAL A 147 0.50 -14.56 14.28
C VAL A 147 0.25 -13.09 14.52
N LYS A 148 0.91 -12.52 15.52
CA LYS A 148 0.89 -11.10 15.83
C LYS A 148 2.32 -10.59 15.91
N LYS A 149 2.63 -9.54 15.16
CA LYS A 149 3.96 -8.91 15.15
C LYS A 149 3.85 -7.39 15.12
N ILE A 150 4.75 -6.74 15.84
CA ILE A 150 4.98 -5.29 15.72
C ILE A 150 6.10 -5.11 14.70
N MET A 151 5.84 -4.31 13.68
CA MET A 151 6.81 -3.93 12.67
C MET A 151 7.39 -2.56 12.98
N ASN A 152 8.68 -2.41 12.68
CA ASN A 152 9.46 -1.17 12.74
C ASN A 152 9.86 -0.75 11.31
N PRO A 153 10.28 0.50 11.09
CA PRO A 153 10.75 0.94 9.77
C PRO A 153 11.80 0.01 9.18
N GLY A 154 11.62 -0.32 7.90
CA GLY A 154 12.45 -1.30 7.19
C GLY A 154 12.01 -2.76 7.32
N ASP A 155 11.09 -3.08 8.23
CA ASP A 155 10.47 -4.41 8.26
C ASP A 155 9.48 -4.56 7.10
N TYR A 156 9.36 -5.78 6.57
CA TYR A 156 8.33 -6.14 5.61
C TYR A 156 7.57 -7.39 6.04
N VAL A 157 6.40 -7.56 5.46
CA VAL A 157 5.60 -8.79 5.55
C VAL A 157 5.07 -9.16 4.17
N PHE A 158 5.14 -10.44 3.83
CA PHE A 158 4.46 -11.01 2.68
C PHE A 158 3.22 -11.76 3.17
N ILE A 159 2.06 -11.39 2.64
CA ILE A 159 0.76 -11.98 2.97
C ILE A 159 0.17 -12.58 1.69
N PRO A 160 0.05 -13.91 1.59
CA PRO A 160 -0.58 -14.55 0.45
C PRO A 160 -2.05 -14.13 0.31
N LYS A 161 -2.55 -14.16 -0.92
CA LYS A 161 -3.99 -13.96 -1.20
C LYS A 161 -4.88 -14.81 -0.31
N ASN A 162 -6.07 -14.35 -0.07
CA ASN A 162 -7.09 -15.05 0.74
C ASN A 162 -6.67 -15.34 2.19
N THR A 163 -5.58 -14.73 2.67
CA THR A 163 -5.14 -14.85 4.07
C THR A 163 -5.76 -13.73 4.91
N ASP A 164 -6.49 -14.10 5.94
CA ASP A 164 -7.08 -13.14 6.89
C ASP A 164 -5.99 -12.33 7.59
N HIS A 165 -6.11 -11.02 7.58
CA HIS A 165 -5.17 -10.15 8.26
C HIS A 165 -5.81 -8.84 8.73
N ARG A 166 -5.11 -8.15 9.65
CA ARG A 166 -5.44 -6.80 10.13
C ARG A 166 -4.16 -6.03 10.42
N ILE A 167 -4.13 -4.77 10.02
CA ILE A 167 -3.01 -3.86 10.27
C ILE A 167 -3.53 -2.67 11.09
N THR A 168 -2.88 -2.41 12.23
CA THR A 168 -3.22 -1.32 13.14
C THR A 168 -2.03 -0.38 13.31
N PRO A 169 -2.14 0.92 13.03
CA PRO A 169 -1.11 1.91 13.37
C PRO A 169 -0.90 1.97 14.89
N LEU A 170 0.34 2.00 15.34
CA LEU A 170 0.70 2.12 16.76
C LEU A 170 1.34 3.47 17.11
N THR A 171 1.60 4.30 16.11
CA THR A 171 2.18 5.65 16.28
C THR A 171 1.35 6.66 15.52
N GLU A 172 1.44 7.94 15.95
CA GLU A 172 0.71 9.04 15.31
C GLU A 172 1.09 9.24 13.83
N LYS A 173 2.34 8.97 13.50
CA LYS A 173 2.82 9.05 12.11
C LYS A 173 3.19 7.66 11.63
N ARG A 174 2.37 7.07 10.78
CA ARG A 174 2.66 5.78 10.16
C ARG A 174 2.58 5.92 8.64
N LEU A 175 3.59 5.39 7.97
CA LEU A 175 3.69 5.32 6.51
C LEU A 175 4.14 3.93 6.10
N SER A 176 3.42 3.30 5.21
CA SER A 176 3.78 2.00 4.64
C SER A 176 3.44 1.93 3.16
N CYS A 177 4.22 1.17 2.42
CA CYS A 177 3.96 0.82 1.03
C CYS A 177 3.47 -0.63 0.97
N SER A 178 2.30 -0.86 0.40
CA SER A 178 1.76 -2.18 0.09
C SER A 178 1.87 -2.42 -1.41
N PHE A 179 2.41 -3.56 -1.79
CA PHE A 179 2.63 -3.96 -3.17
C PHE A 179 1.70 -5.14 -3.49
N PRO A 180 0.46 -4.87 -3.98
CA PRO A 180 -0.41 -5.92 -4.47
C PRO A 180 0.18 -6.55 -5.73
N ILE A 181 0.30 -7.87 -5.71
CA ILE A 181 0.81 -8.67 -6.82
C ILE A 181 -0.38 -9.29 -7.52
N SER A 182 -0.65 -8.86 -8.74
CA SER A 182 -1.82 -9.29 -9.50
C SER A 182 -1.88 -10.81 -9.65
N GLN A 183 -3.08 -11.37 -9.60
CA GLN A 183 -3.31 -12.78 -9.89
C GLN A 183 -3.37 -13.08 -11.40
N HIS A 184 -3.57 -12.05 -12.20
CA HIS A 184 -3.60 -12.20 -13.66
C HIS A 184 -2.18 -12.21 -14.21
N GLN A 185 -1.84 -13.23 -14.96
CA GLN A 185 -0.61 -13.29 -15.77
C GLN A 185 -0.74 -12.41 -17.03
N GLY A 186 -1.41 -11.29 -16.91
CA GLY A 186 -1.53 -10.32 -17.98
C GLY A 186 -0.21 -9.56 -18.15
N VAL A 187 0.83 -10.26 -18.51
CA VAL A 187 2.01 -9.62 -19.03
C VAL A 187 1.68 -9.20 -20.44
N PHE A 188 1.44 -7.92 -20.64
CA PHE A 188 1.71 -7.34 -21.93
C PHE A 188 3.23 -7.46 -22.15
N ASP A 189 3.64 -8.51 -22.81
CA ASP A 189 4.98 -8.54 -23.40
C ASP A 189 4.95 -7.45 -24.49
N GLU A 190 5.71 -6.37 -24.27
CA GLU A 190 5.83 -5.28 -25.24
C GLU A 190 6.12 -5.80 -26.65
N ARG A 191 6.78 -6.96 -26.74
CA ARG A 191 7.09 -7.65 -27.99
C ARG A 191 5.86 -8.28 -28.67
N GLU A 192 4.82 -8.61 -27.91
CA GLU A 192 3.56 -9.12 -28.51
C GLU A 192 2.71 -8.01 -29.10
N TRP A 193 2.75 -6.81 -28.50
CA TRP A 193 2.10 -5.64 -29.07
C TRP A 193 2.69 -5.24 -30.44
N LEU A 194 3.99 -5.40 -30.60
CA LEU A 194 4.67 -5.08 -31.85
C LEU A 194 4.43 -6.12 -32.96
N LYS A 195 3.72 -7.21 -32.67
CA LYS A 195 3.33 -8.22 -33.63
C LYS A 195 1.88 -8.05 -34.13
N LEU A 196 1.13 -7.09 -33.56
CA LEU A 196 -0.21 -6.71 -34.02
C LEU A 196 -0.16 -5.61 -35.06
#